data_85820d860a37a43b01a5fa8a83019dc5
#
_entry.id   85820d860a37a43b01a5fa8a83019dc5
#
_cell.length_a   1.000
_cell.length_b   1.000
_cell.length_c   1.000
_cell.angle_alpha   90.00
_cell.angle_beta   90.00
_cell.angle_gamma   90.00
#
_symmetry.space_group_name_H-M   'P 1'
#
loop_
_entity.id
_entity.type
_entity.pdbx_description
1 polymer ?
#
loop_
_entity_poly.entity_id
_entity_poly.type
_entity_poly.pdbx_seq_one_letter_code
_entity_poly.pdbx_strand_id
1 'polypeptide(L)'
;PAIDYVVTKIPRWPKDKFDDVDFTLSTAMKSTGEAMAIGRSFEESLLKAIRSTEYDPAADLETTSDEKLETEFLARPTPDRTYAIFEAFDRGYSVDTVQDLTGIKEWYLERYQRVSQAIDAAQEGEFTTAATAGVTNAEIATATGASVGDVETAVPGRTYKQVDTCAGEFAAQTPYYYSSRKPEFVTGPF
;
A
#
# COMPACT_ATOMS: atom_id res chain seq x y z
N PRO A 1 18.57 -10.72 16.36
CA PRO A 1 17.65 -9.58 16.27
C PRO A 1 16.44 -9.96 15.43
N ALA A 2 15.26 -9.65 15.91
CA ALA A 2 13.99 -9.92 15.22
C ALA A 2 13.35 -8.61 14.80
N ILE A 3 13.45 -8.25 13.52
CA ILE A 3 12.73 -7.12 12.97
C ILE A 3 11.29 -7.58 12.70
N ASP A 4 10.33 -6.92 13.33
CA ASP A 4 8.91 -7.29 13.28
C ASP A 4 8.01 -6.21 12.67
N TYR A 5 8.60 -5.23 12.02
CA TYR A 5 7.90 -4.17 11.30
C TYR A 5 8.57 -3.84 9.97
N VAL A 6 7.79 -3.23 9.09
CA VAL A 6 8.22 -2.71 7.79
C VAL A 6 7.96 -1.21 7.75
N VAL A 7 8.93 -0.47 7.26
CA VAL A 7 8.79 0.98 7.01
C VAL A 7 8.72 1.22 5.52
N THR A 8 7.67 1.87 5.07
CA THR A 8 7.51 2.35 3.69
C THR A 8 7.57 3.86 3.66
N LYS A 9 8.32 4.39 2.70
CA LYS A 9 8.51 5.82 2.48
C LYS A 9 8.11 6.15 1.05
N ILE A 10 7.16 7.07 0.89
CA ILE A 10 6.64 7.50 -0.42
C ILE A 10 6.85 9.00 -0.57
N PRO A 11 7.44 9.48 -1.67
CA PRO A 11 7.55 10.90 -1.96
C PRO A 11 6.17 11.54 -2.19
N ARG A 12 5.98 12.77 -1.75
CA ARG A 12 4.84 13.62 -2.08
C ARG A 12 5.17 14.47 -3.30
N TRP A 13 4.43 14.27 -4.36
CA TRP A 13 4.62 14.95 -5.63
C TRP A 13 3.61 16.10 -5.75
N PRO A 14 4.03 17.34 -6.01
CA PRO A 14 3.14 18.50 -6.03
C PRO A 14 2.42 18.66 -7.38
N LYS A 15 1.84 17.58 -7.92
CA LYS A 15 1.08 17.61 -9.18
C LYS A 15 -0.16 18.53 -9.10
N ASP A 16 -0.69 18.69 -7.90
CA ASP A 16 -1.79 19.58 -7.58
C ASP A 16 -1.44 21.08 -7.64
N LYS A 17 -0.16 21.41 -7.78
CA LYS A 17 0.35 22.81 -7.79
C LYS A 17 1.04 23.21 -9.09
N PHE A 18 1.46 22.25 -9.90
CA PHE A 18 2.26 22.48 -11.09
C PHE A 18 1.75 21.61 -12.25
N ASP A 19 0.92 22.19 -13.10
CA ASP A 19 0.27 21.47 -14.20
C ASP A 19 1.23 21.12 -15.36
N ASP A 20 2.24 21.93 -15.59
CA ASP A 20 3.16 21.80 -16.75
C ASP A 20 4.50 21.11 -16.44
N VAL A 21 4.62 20.43 -15.29
CA VAL A 21 5.86 19.77 -14.90
C VAL A 21 5.86 18.31 -15.34
N ASP A 22 6.92 17.90 -16.05
CA ASP A 22 7.18 16.47 -16.28
C ASP A 22 7.64 15.80 -14.99
N PHE A 23 6.77 15.03 -14.36
CA PHE A 23 7.06 14.27 -13.16
C PHE A 23 7.67 12.88 -13.43
N THR A 24 8.05 12.55 -14.65
CA THR A 24 8.80 11.31 -14.92
C THR A 24 10.06 11.27 -14.06
N LEU A 25 10.25 10.15 -13.35
CA LEU A 25 11.39 9.99 -12.44
C LEU A 25 12.71 10.07 -13.19
N SER A 26 13.63 10.84 -12.65
CA SER A 26 14.95 11.07 -13.19
C SER A 26 15.95 11.34 -12.06
N THR A 27 17.16 11.78 -12.38
CA THR A 27 18.18 12.18 -11.39
C THR A 27 17.85 13.51 -10.70
N ALA A 28 16.90 14.30 -11.24
CA ALA A 28 16.47 15.55 -10.62
C ALA A 28 15.42 15.28 -9.53
N MET A 29 15.56 15.95 -8.39
CA MET A 29 14.55 15.90 -7.32
C MET A 29 13.30 16.66 -7.73
N LYS A 30 12.14 16.00 -7.71
CA LYS A 30 10.83 16.55 -8.10
C LYS A 30 9.78 16.48 -6.99
N SER A 31 10.07 15.80 -5.89
CA SER A 31 9.18 15.74 -4.72
C SER A 31 9.39 16.91 -3.79
N THR A 32 8.32 17.35 -3.11
CA THR A 32 8.35 18.46 -2.13
C THR A 32 8.25 18.00 -0.69
N GLY A 33 8.11 16.71 -0.47
CA GLY A 33 7.99 16.10 0.84
C GLY A 33 7.90 14.59 0.71
N GLU A 34 7.61 13.92 1.82
CA GLU A 34 7.51 12.46 1.88
C GLU A 34 6.56 12.03 2.98
N ALA A 35 5.88 10.92 2.76
CA ALA A 35 5.14 10.19 3.76
C ALA A 35 5.93 8.97 4.21
N MET A 36 5.95 8.69 5.51
CA MET A 36 6.54 7.48 6.07
C MET A 36 5.49 6.74 6.90
N ALA A 37 5.38 5.45 6.72
CA ALA A 37 4.46 4.63 7.46
C ALA A 37 5.08 3.32 7.94
N ILE A 38 4.60 2.83 9.07
CA ILE A 38 5.06 1.61 9.71
C ILE A 38 3.90 0.62 9.79
N GLY A 39 4.17 -0.63 9.43
CA GLY A 39 3.22 -1.74 9.51
C GLY A 39 3.94 -3.05 9.82
N ARG A 40 3.19 -4.14 10.04
CA ARG A 40 3.75 -5.48 10.23
C ARG A 40 3.96 -6.24 8.93
N SER A 41 3.52 -5.69 7.82
CA SER A 41 3.79 -6.20 6.48
C SER A 41 4.04 -5.06 5.52
N PHE A 42 4.60 -5.40 4.36
CA PHE A 42 4.80 -4.43 3.29
C PHE A 42 3.47 -3.86 2.81
N GLU A 43 2.46 -4.69 2.62
CA GLU A 43 1.13 -4.29 2.19
C GLU A 43 0.52 -3.25 3.14
N GLU A 44 0.55 -3.53 4.45
CA GLU A 44 0.02 -2.61 5.46
C GLU A 44 0.79 -1.28 5.49
N SER A 45 2.11 -1.33 5.47
CA SER A 45 2.94 -0.12 5.50
C SER A 45 2.80 0.70 4.22
N LEU A 46 2.69 0.04 3.06
CA LEU A 46 2.48 0.67 1.76
C LEU A 46 1.14 1.43 1.72
N LEU A 47 0.04 0.76 2.06
CA LEU A 47 -1.29 1.38 2.05
C LEU A 47 -1.39 2.56 3.03
N LYS A 48 -0.77 2.47 4.21
CA LYS A 48 -0.68 3.60 5.14
C LYS A 48 0.11 4.77 4.55
N ALA A 49 1.24 4.49 3.91
CA ALA A 49 2.07 5.52 3.29
C ALA A 49 1.34 6.20 2.12
N ILE A 50 0.67 5.44 1.26
CA ILE A 50 -0.15 5.95 0.15
C ILE A 50 -1.21 6.92 0.69
N ARG A 51 -2.01 6.51 1.67
CA ARG A 51 -3.04 7.37 2.26
C ARG A 51 -2.47 8.66 2.85
N SER A 52 -1.27 8.60 3.43
CA SER A 52 -0.60 9.76 4.02
C SER A 52 -0.09 10.76 2.99
N THR A 53 -0.06 10.42 1.70
CA THR A 53 0.28 11.38 0.63
C THR A 53 -0.87 12.32 0.30
N GLU A 54 -2.12 11.97 0.67
CA GLU A 54 -3.34 12.71 0.31
C GLU A 54 -3.47 12.96 -1.20
N TYR A 55 -3.03 11.99 -1.99
CA TYR A 55 -3.08 12.00 -3.45
C TYR A 55 -3.71 10.70 -3.93
N ASP A 56 -4.72 10.80 -4.77
CA ASP A 56 -5.44 9.66 -5.33
C ASP A 56 -5.84 9.91 -6.79
N PRO A 57 -5.15 9.30 -7.76
CA PRO A 57 -5.49 9.37 -9.18
C PRO A 57 -6.42 8.23 -9.63
N ALA A 58 -7.03 7.45 -8.74
CA ALA A 58 -7.76 6.23 -9.09
C ALA A 58 -8.83 6.46 -10.15
N ALA A 59 -9.67 7.50 -10.00
CA ALA A 59 -10.75 7.78 -10.94
C ALA A 59 -10.26 8.06 -12.38
N ASP A 60 -9.09 8.67 -12.54
CA ASP A 60 -8.49 8.92 -13.85
C ASP A 60 -7.94 7.62 -14.46
N LEU A 61 -7.40 6.73 -13.62
CA LEU A 61 -6.85 5.43 -14.03
C LEU A 61 -7.96 4.47 -14.44
N GLU A 62 -9.06 4.38 -13.69
CA GLU A 62 -10.21 3.52 -13.99
C GLU A 62 -10.80 3.78 -15.39
N THR A 63 -10.79 5.03 -15.85
CA THR A 63 -11.31 5.41 -17.16
C THR A 63 -10.27 5.32 -18.29
N THR A 64 -9.03 5.04 -17.96
CA THR A 64 -7.92 4.95 -18.91
C THR A 64 -7.98 3.64 -19.72
N SER A 65 -7.66 3.70 -21.03
CA SER A 65 -7.54 2.49 -21.87
C SER A 65 -6.34 1.62 -21.44
N ASP A 66 -6.40 0.33 -21.73
CA ASP A 66 -5.29 -0.60 -21.44
C ASP A 66 -3.98 -0.16 -22.11
N GLU A 67 -4.02 0.25 -23.37
CA GLU A 67 -2.85 0.77 -24.09
C GLU A 67 -2.21 1.96 -23.36
N LYS A 68 -3.01 2.88 -22.88
CA LYS A 68 -2.53 4.06 -22.14
C LYS A 68 -2.04 3.68 -20.74
N LEU A 69 -2.72 2.77 -20.05
CA LEU A 69 -2.29 2.22 -18.77
C LEU A 69 -0.88 1.62 -18.89
N GLU A 70 -0.65 0.79 -19.92
CA GLU A 70 0.63 0.14 -20.16
C GLU A 70 1.73 1.15 -20.52
N THR A 71 1.47 2.02 -21.50
CA THR A 71 2.53 2.88 -22.09
C THR A 71 2.85 4.11 -21.27
N GLU A 72 1.85 4.74 -20.63
CA GLU A 72 2.05 6.01 -19.92
C GLU A 72 2.17 5.84 -18.42
N PHE A 73 1.52 4.84 -17.83
CA PHE A 73 1.46 4.71 -16.37
C PHE A 73 2.29 3.54 -15.82
N LEU A 74 2.37 2.41 -16.52
CA LEU A 74 3.21 1.29 -16.09
C LEU A 74 4.63 1.38 -16.63
N ALA A 75 4.83 1.56 -17.94
CA ALA A 75 6.15 1.63 -18.53
C ALA A 75 6.92 2.90 -18.12
N ARG A 76 6.25 4.03 -18.01
CA ARG A 76 6.89 5.28 -17.57
C ARG A 76 6.94 5.38 -16.04
N PRO A 77 8.11 5.66 -15.43
CA PRO A 77 8.25 5.82 -13.99
C PRO A 77 7.69 7.18 -13.53
N THR A 78 6.39 7.26 -13.31
CA THR A 78 5.69 8.46 -12.83
C THR A 78 5.18 8.27 -11.39
N PRO A 79 4.77 9.34 -10.69
CA PRO A 79 4.12 9.23 -9.39
C PRO A 79 2.87 8.35 -9.38
N ASP A 80 2.15 8.27 -10.49
CA ASP A 80 0.91 7.51 -10.62
C ASP A 80 1.15 6.00 -10.76
N ARG A 81 2.39 5.58 -11.05
CA ARG A 81 2.73 4.16 -11.27
C ARG A 81 2.29 3.24 -10.13
N THR A 82 2.41 3.69 -8.87
CA THR A 82 1.97 2.91 -7.70
C THR A 82 0.48 2.57 -7.77
N TYR A 83 -0.34 3.51 -8.17
CA TYR A 83 -1.79 3.33 -8.33
C TYR A 83 -2.11 2.53 -9.60
N ALA A 84 -1.37 2.79 -10.68
CA ALA A 84 -1.53 2.03 -11.94
C ALA A 84 -1.22 0.54 -11.78
N ILE A 85 -0.33 0.16 -10.85
CA ILE A 85 -0.06 -1.24 -10.53
C ILE A 85 -1.30 -1.90 -9.88
N PHE A 86 -1.99 -1.23 -8.96
CA PHE A 86 -3.24 -1.73 -8.39
C PHE A 86 -4.30 -1.87 -9.49
N GLU A 87 -4.52 -0.83 -10.29
CA GLU A 87 -5.46 -0.85 -11.41
C GLU A 87 -5.18 -1.99 -12.40
N ALA A 88 -3.89 -2.27 -12.71
CA ALA A 88 -3.52 -3.40 -13.57
C ALA A 88 -3.94 -4.74 -12.95
N PHE A 89 -3.74 -4.96 -11.66
CA PHE A 89 -4.18 -6.18 -10.99
C PHE A 89 -5.70 -6.30 -10.93
N ASP A 90 -6.40 -5.20 -10.69
CA ASP A 90 -7.88 -5.16 -10.68
C ASP A 90 -8.45 -5.47 -12.07
N ARG A 91 -7.73 -5.13 -13.17
CA ARG A 91 -8.03 -5.56 -14.54
C ARG A 91 -7.59 -7.00 -14.87
N GLY A 92 -6.96 -7.72 -13.94
CA GLY A 92 -6.54 -9.11 -14.12
C GLY A 92 -5.18 -9.31 -14.81
N TYR A 93 -4.33 -8.28 -14.84
CA TYR A 93 -2.95 -8.45 -15.34
C TYR A 93 -2.18 -9.43 -14.45
N SER A 94 -1.29 -10.22 -15.07
CA SER A 94 -0.41 -11.12 -14.32
C SER A 94 0.79 -10.36 -13.72
N VAL A 95 1.39 -10.93 -12.67
CA VAL A 95 2.63 -10.40 -12.09
C VAL A 95 3.74 -10.30 -13.15
N ASP A 96 3.88 -11.31 -13.99
CA ASP A 96 4.87 -11.34 -15.08
C ASP A 96 4.65 -10.18 -16.07
N THR A 97 3.41 -9.94 -16.47
CA THR A 97 3.08 -8.83 -17.38
C THR A 97 3.42 -7.47 -16.77
N VAL A 98 3.05 -7.26 -15.51
CA VAL A 98 3.36 -5.99 -14.82
C VAL A 98 4.86 -5.86 -14.58
N GLN A 99 5.58 -6.95 -14.33
CA GLN A 99 7.04 -6.95 -14.21
C GLN A 99 7.72 -6.56 -15.52
N ASP A 100 7.30 -7.13 -16.63
CA ASP A 100 7.85 -6.82 -17.96
C ASP A 100 7.65 -5.35 -18.33
N LEU A 101 6.49 -4.77 -18.00
CA LEU A 101 6.18 -3.37 -18.26
C LEU A 101 6.93 -2.40 -17.33
N THR A 102 7.08 -2.75 -16.06
CA THR A 102 7.59 -1.82 -15.03
C THR A 102 9.06 -2.00 -14.69
N GLY A 103 9.61 -3.20 -14.88
CA GLY A 103 10.92 -3.60 -14.38
C GLY A 103 10.99 -3.76 -12.85
N ILE A 104 9.85 -3.71 -12.15
CA ILE A 104 9.78 -3.90 -10.70
C ILE A 104 9.89 -5.40 -10.40
N LYS A 105 10.66 -5.75 -9.36
CA LYS A 105 10.85 -7.14 -8.97
C LYS A 105 9.53 -7.80 -8.55
N GLU A 106 9.36 -9.04 -8.98
CA GLU A 106 8.21 -9.91 -8.71
C GLU A 106 7.75 -9.86 -7.24
N TRP A 107 8.68 -9.96 -6.29
CA TRP A 107 8.37 -9.94 -4.86
C TRP A 107 7.52 -8.72 -4.44
N TYR A 108 7.80 -7.54 -4.96
CA TYR A 108 6.99 -6.35 -4.67
C TYR A 108 5.62 -6.43 -5.34
N LEU A 109 5.58 -6.84 -6.61
CA LEU A 109 4.34 -6.96 -7.39
C LEU A 109 3.37 -7.96 -6.78
N GLU A 110 3.87 -9.11 -6.31
CA GLU A 110 3.05 -10.06 -5.56
C GLU A 110 2.40 -9.43 -4.31
N ARG A 111 3.05 -8.46 -3.65
CA ARG A 111 2.48 -7.77 -2.49
C ARG A 111 1.37 -6.80 -2.89
N TYR A 112 1.52 -6.12 -4.03
CA TYR A 112 0.43 -5.32 -4.61
C TYR A 112 -0.76 -6.22 -4.97
N GLN A 113 -0.51 -7.31 -5.68
CA GLN A 113 -1.55 -8.26 -6.07
C GLN A 113 -2.30 -8.84 -4.86
N ARG A 114 -1.62 -9.13 -3.76
CA ARG A 114 -2.26 -9.59 -2.52
C ARG A 114 -3.24 -8.57 -1.94
N VAL A 115 -2.99 -7.28 -2.13
CA VAL A 115 -3.96 -6.24 -1.69
C VAL A 115 -5.22 -6.31 -2.55
N SER A 116 -5.09 -6.37 -3.89
CA SER A 116 -6.25 -6.53 -4.77
C SER A 116 -7.03 -7.80 -4.44
N GLN A 117 -6.35 -8.94 -4.30
CA GLN A 117 -6.98 -10.20 -3.89
C GLN A 117 -7.68 -10.13 -2.52
N ALA A 118 -7.14 -9.36 -1.58
CA ALA A 118 -7.76 -9.18 -0.27
C ALA A 118 -9.02 -8.30 -0.35
N ILE A 119 -9.07 -7.36 -1.28
CA ILE A 119 -10.27 -6.56 -1.56
C ILE A 119 -11.34 -7.44 -2.23
N ASP A 120 -10.96 -8.29 -3.20
CA ASP A 120 -11.86 -9.26 -3.83
C ASP A 120 -12.47 -10.21 -2.78
N ALA A 121 -11.63 -10.77 -1.90
CA ALA A 121 -12.09 -11.62 -0.81
C ALA A 121 -13.08 -10.89 0.14
N ALA A 122 -12.87 -9.58 0.35
CA ALA A 122 -13.82 -8.79 1.14
C ALA A 122 -15.18 -8.65 0.45
N GLN A 123 -15.23 -8.58 -0.88
CA GLN A 123 -16.49 -8.57 -1.65
C GLN A 123 -17.27 -9.90 -1.47
N GLU A 124 -16.55 -10.99 -1.19
CA GLU A 124 -17.13 -12.29 -0.84
C GLU A 124 -17.48 -12.43 0.66
N GLY A 125 -17.25 -11.38 1.46
CA GLY A 125 -17.56 -11.31 2.89
C GLY A 125 -16.37 -11.55 3.83
N GLU A 126 -15.16 -11.77 3.31
CA GLU A 126 -13.95 -11.99 4.10
C GLU A 126 -13.27 -10.67 4.53
N PHE A 127 -13.98 -9.81 5.26
CA PHE A 127 -13.51 -8.49 5.67
C PHE A 127 -12.20 -8.52 6.46
N THR A 128 -11.98 -9.58 7.26
CA THR A 128 -10.77 -9.75 8.08
C THR A 128 -9.52 -9.83 7.22
N THR A 129 -9.59 -10.49 6.06
CA THR A 129 -8.46 -10.64 5.11
C THR A 129 -8.01 -9.27 4.62
N ALA A 130 -8.93 -8.44 4.15
CA ALA A 130 -8.62 -7.07 3.69
C ALA A 130 -8.10 -6.19 4.85
N ALA A 131 -8.75 -6.22 6.01
CA ALA A 131 -8.36 -5.43 7.17
C ALA A 131 -6.95 -5.77 7.67
N THR A 132 -6.55 -7.04 7.66
CA THR A 132 -5.21 -7.48 8.04
C THR A 132 -4.15 -7.19 6.98
N ALA A 133 -4.54 -7.06 5.71
CA ALA A 133 -3.67 -6.56 4.65
C ALA A 133 -3.44 -5.04 4.74
N GLY A 134 -4.19 -4.32 5.57
CA GLY A 134 -4.04 -2.89 5.81
C GLY A 134 -5.10 -2.01 5.14
N VAL A 135 -6.11 -2.61 4.51
CA VAL A 135 -7.28 -1.89 3.98
C VAL A 135 -8.10 -1.35 5.15
N THR A 136 -8.57 -0.11 5.06
CA THR A 136 -9.36 0.52 6.13
C THR A 136 -10.82 0.04 6.12
N ASN A 137 -11.53 0.21 7.24
CA ASN A 137 -12.96 -0.10 7.29
C ASN A 137 -13.77 0.68 6.26
N ALA A 138 -13.39 1.93 6.00
CA ALA A 138 -14.06 2.76 5.02
C ALA A 138 -13.83 2.27 3.58
N GLU A 139 -12.59 1.90 3.24
CA GLU A 139 -12.26 1.32 1.93
C GLU A 139 -12.98 -0.03 1.73
N ILE A 140 -13.02 -0.91 2.75
CA ILE A 140 -13.76 -2.17 2.70
C ILE A 140 -15.25 -1.89 2.50
N ALA A 141 -15.83 -0.97 3.27
CA ALA A 141 -17.24 -0.61 3.17
C ALA A 141 -17.58 -0.08 1.76
N THR A 142 -16.71 0.76 1.18
CA THR A 142 -16.87 1.27 -0.18
C THR A 142 -16.81 0.15 -1.22
N ALA A 143 -15.84 -0.75 -1.12
CA ALA A 143 -15.64 -1.84 -2.08
C ALA A 143 -16.77 -2.89 -2.03
N THR A 144 -17.41 -3.07 -0.86
CA THR A 144 -18.39 -4.14 -0.63
C THR A 144 -19.84 -3.65 -0.58
N GLY A 145 -20.08 -2.34 -0.43
CA GLY A 145 -21.39 -1.77 -0.15
C GLY A 145 -21.90 -2.00 1.28
N ALA A 146 -21.10 -2.56 2.17
CA ALA A 146 -21.42 -2.72 3.59
C ALA A 146 -21.36 -1.39 4.35
N SER A 147 -21.96 -1.32 5.54
CA SER A 147 -21.74 -0.17 6.42
C SER A 147 -20.38 -0.25 7.11
N VAL A 148 -19.78 0.91 7.40
CA VAL A 148 -18.51 0.95 8.17
C VAL A 148 -18.66 0.27 9.53
N GLY A 149 -19.84 0.39 10.17
CA GLY A 149 -20.13 -0.25 11.47
C GLY A 149 -20.17 -1.76 11.39
N ASP A 150 -20.72 -2.33 10.32
CA ASP A 150 -20.72 -3.79 10.09
C ASP A 150 -19.31 -4.31 9.90
N VAL A 151 -18.51 -3.62 9.09
CA VAL A 151 -17.10 -3.93 8.90
C VAL A 151 -16.34 -3.85 10.22
N GLU A 152 -16.53 -2.79 11.01
CA GLU A 152 -15.85 -2.61 12.29
C GLU A 152 -16.15 -3.74 13.28
N THR A 153 -17.37 -4.24 13.28
CA THR A 153 -17.79 -5.35 14.14
C THR A 153 -17.19 -6.69 13.69
N ALA A 154 -16.99 -6.87 12.39
CA ALA A 154 -16.54 -8.13 11.80
C ALA A 154 -15.00 -8.29 11.80
N VAL A 155 -14.25 -7.19 11.89
CA VAL A 155 -12.78 -7.23 11.79
C VAL A 155 -12.10 -7.16 13.17
N PRO A 156 -10.88 -7.75 13.31
CA PRO A 156 -10.15 -7.69 14.57
C PRO A 156 -9.81 -6.25 14.95
N GLY A 157 -9.81 -5.98 16.27
CA GLY A 157 -9.36 -4.71 16.83
C GLY A 157 -7.92 -4.38 16.46
N ARG A 158 -7.56 -3.09 16.51
CA ARG A 158 -6.17 -2.68 16.31
C ARG A 158 -5.35 -2.92 17.57
N THR A 159 -4.14 -3.39 17.39
CA THR A 159 -3.10 -3.43 18.42
C THR A 159 -2.07 -2.33 18.17
N TYR A 160 -1.39 -1.90 19.20
CA TYR A 160 -0.35 -0.88 19.13
C TYR A 160 0.95 -1.47 19.65
N LYS A 161 2.03 -1.27 18.89
CA LYS A 161 3.35 -1.73 19.27
C LYS A 161 4.35 -0.59 19.20
N GLN A 162 5.24 -0.54 20.18
CA GLN A 162 6.36 0.40 20.17
C GLN A 162 7.36 0.04 19.08
N VAL A 163 7.89 1.04 18.39
CA VAL A 163 8.96 0.84 17.43
C VAL A 163 10.26 0.54 18.18
N ASP A 164 10.79 -0.65 17.95
CA ASP A 164 12.10 -1.06 18.47
C ASP A 164 13.15 -0.99 17.37
N THR A 165 13.94 0.08 17.37
CA THR A 165 14.98 0.32 16.36
C THR A 165 16.21 -0.58 16.54
N CYS A 166 16.33 -1.24 17.68
CA CYS A 166 17.41 -2.16 17.99
C CYS A 166 17.04 -3.64 17.78
N ALA A 167 15.85 -3.91 17.20
CA ALA A 167 15.38 -5.26 16.86
C ALA A 167 15.41 -6.24 18.06
N GLY A 168 15.15 -5.77 19.27
CA GLY A 168 15.16 -6.56 20.50
C GLY A 168 16.57 -6.86 21.05
N GLU A 169 17.63 -6.37 20.40
CA GLU A 169 19.00 -6.61 20.84
C GLU A 169 19.37 -5.80 22.08
N PHE A 170 18.78 -4.59 22.20
CA PHE A 170 18.89 -3.73 23.38
C PHE A 170 17.49 -3.18 23.71
N ALA A 171 17.27 -2.85 24.99
CA ALA A 171 16.07 -2.13 25.40
C ALA A 171 16.07 -0.71 24.81
N ALA A 172 15.51 -0.55 23.62
CA ALA A 172 15.37 0.74 22.96
C ALA A 172 14.00 1.34 23.31
N GLN A 173 14.00 2.41 24.07
CA GLN A 173 12.78 3.18 24.34
C GLN A 173 12.65 4.28 23.28
N THR A 174 11.78 4.08 22.30
CA THR A 174 11.39 5.13 21.38
C THR A 174 10.00 5.67 21.75
N PRO A 175 9.69 6.94 21.48
CA PRO A 175 8.36 7.50 21.71
C PRO A 175 7.37 7.16 20.57
N TYR A 176 7.75 6.28 19.67
CA TYR A 176 6.98 5.95 18.45
C TYR A 176 6.23 4.65 18.59
N TYR A 177 4.96 4.66 18.20
CA TYR A 177 4.09 3.49 18.16
C TYR A 177 3.47 3.37 16.77
N TYR A 178 3.22 2.15 16.33
CA TYR A 178 2.43 1.88 15.14
C TYR A 178 1.25 0.97 15.47
N SER A 179 0.14 1.15 14.77
CA SER A 179 -1.03 0.29 14.90
C SER A 179 -1.02 -0.80 13.84
N SER A 180 -1.52 -1.98 14.18
CA SER A 180 -1.74 -3.07 13.22
C SER A 180 -2.93 -3.91 13.62
N ARG A 181 -3.54 -4.59 12.63
CA ARG A 181 -4.54 -5.66 12.85
C ARG A 181 -3.93 -7.04 12.71
N LYS A 182 -2.68 -7.14 12.29
CA LYS A 182 -1.96 -8.42 12.29
C LYS A 182 -1.61 -8.81 13.71
N PRO A 183 -1.82 -10.10 14.08
CA PRO A 183 -1.39 -10.59 15.39
C PRO A 183 0.13 -10.43 15.55
N GLU A 184 0.60 -10.39 16.78
CA GLU A 184 2.03 -10.47 17.04
C GLU A 184 2.59 -11.78 16.47
N PHE A 185 3.74 -11.70 15.83
CA PHE A 185 4.50 -12.91 15.58
C PHE A 185 4.85 -13.48 16.95
N VAL A 186 4.24 -14.61 17.30
CA VAL A 186 4.76 -15.43 18.38
C VAL A 186 6.09 -15.97 17.85
N THR A 187 7.18 -15.35 18.25
CA THR A 187 8.49 -15.94 18.05
C THR A 187 8.51 -17.21 18.89
N GLY A 188 8.20 -18.32 18.25
CA GLY A 188 8.54 -19.61 18.81
C GLY A 188 10.06 -19.68 19.02
N PRO A 189 10.57 -20.49 19.93
CA PRO A 189 11.99 -20.68 20.05
C PRO A 189 12.54 -21.17 18.71
N PHE A 190 13.60 -20.48 18.24
CA PHE A 190 14.36 -20.89 17.07
C PHE A 190 15.00 -22.25 17.31
#